data_fb31473347d9d8a0ca51e449fe9228ab
#
_entry.id   fb31473347d9d8a0ca51e449fe9228ab
#
_cell.length_a   1.000
_cell.length_b   1.000
_cell.length_c   1.000
_cell.angle_alpha   90.00
_cell.angle_beta   90.00
_cell.angle_gamma   90.00
#
_symmetry.space_group_name_H-M   'P 1'
#
loop_
_entity.id
_entity.type
_entity.pdbx_description
1 polymer ?
#
loop_
_entity_poly.entity_id
_entity_poly.type
_entity_poly.pdbx_seq_one_letter_code
_entity_poly.pdbx_strand_id
1 'polypeptide(L)'
;MSTHIIVQARMNSSRLPGKVLKEVLGKTLLEYQLERLKRVINTGKIIVATTIYPIDDPIVALCNRLSVSTYRGSESDVLSRYAEASILFLSQTVVRITADCPLIDPMLIDRTIDFYRRCSFDYVSTDHATYPRGMDVEVFSTDMLQMANSNTMQPTDREHVTPYFYQNPDRFSIGTYSEDLQASHYRLTVDTPEDFQLIQILLENLYPKNHKFNLEDILKCLQKNPQWSYVNQHIVQKII
;
A
#
# COMPACT_ATOMS: atom_id res chain seq x y z
N MET A 1 -9.95 19.02 5.37
CA MET A 1 -8.57 18.52 5.53
C MET A 1 -8.15 17.83 4.25
N SER A 2 -6.95 18.15 3.71
CA SER A 2 -6.43 17.51 2.49
C SER A 2 -5.83 16.13 2.84
N THR A 3 -6.59 15.07 2.56
CA THR A 3 -6.13 13.69 2.71
C THR A 3 -5.58 13.22 1.37
N HIS A 4 -4.33 12.76 1.32
CA HIS A 4 -3.71 12.25 0.10
C HIS A 4 -3.18 10.83 0.30
N ILE A 5 -3.29 10.01 -0.75
CA ILE A 5 -2.65 8.69 -0.77
C ILE A 5 -1.24 8.86 -1.31
N ILE A 6 -0.25 8.37 -0.58
CA ILE A 6 1.14 8.29 -1.04
C ILE A 6 1.50 6.82 -1.19
N VAL A 7 1.88 6.43 -2.41
CA VAL A 7 2.26 5.05 -2.76
C VAL A 7 3.77 5.00 -2.94
N GLN A 8 4.48 4.24 -2.11
CA GLN A 8 5.89 4.00 -2.36
C GLN A 8 6.07 2.93 -3.44
N ALA A 9 6.86 3.22 -4.47
CA ALA A 9 7.17 2.31 -5.56
C ALA A 9 8.63 2.41 -5.97
N ARG A 10 9.29 1.28 -6.25
CA ARG A 10 10.64 1.23 -6.84
C ARG A 10 10.83 -0.05 -7.65
N MET A 11 11.73 0.00 -8.63
CA MET A 11 12.10 -1.18 -9.44
C MET A 11 12.99 -2.16 -8.67
N ASN A 12 13.82 -1.64 -7.76
CA ASN A 12 14.80 -2.40 -6.99
C ASN A 12 14.15 -3.19 -5.83
N SER A 13 13.50 -4.30 -6.16
CA SER A 13 13.01 -5.27 -5.17
C SER A 13 13.99 -6.44 -5.10
N SER A 14 14.44 -6.81 -3.89
CA SER A 14 15.45 -7.86 -3.70
C SER A 14 14.95 -9.27 -4.09
N ARG A 15 13.68 -9.58 -3.82
CA ARG A 15 13.08 -10.91 -4.07
C ARG A 15 12.47 -11.05 -5.46
N LEU A 16 11.94 -9.96 -6.01
CA LEU A 16 11.31 -9.94 -7.34
C LEU A 16 11.56 -8.56 -7.99
N PRO A 17 12.72 -8.36 -8.63
CA PRO A 17 13.06 -7.10 -9.30
C PRO A 17 12.00 -6.71 -10.35
N GLY A 18 11.67 -5.42 -10.40
CA GLY A 18 10.68 -4.88 -11.34
C GLY A 18 9.23 -5.30 -11.07
N LYS A 19 8.93 -5.89 -9.90
CA LYS A 19 7.62 -6.46 -9.59
C LYS A 19 6.45 -5.51 -9.87
N VAL A 20 6.60 -4.22 -9.58
CA VAL A 20 5.53 -3.21 -9.72
C VAL A 20 5.11 -2.99 -11.19
N LEU A 21 6.00 -3.28 -12.14
CA LEU A 21 5.74 -3.17 -13.57
C LEU A 21 5.54 -4.52 -14.28
N LYS A 22 5.47 -5.64 -13.53
CA LYS A 22 5.07 -6.92 -14.12
C LYS A 22 3.64 -6.83 -14.64
N GLU A 23 3.38 -7.43 -15.79
CA GLU A 23 2.12 -7.31 -16.49
C GLU A 23 1.23 -8.55 -16.34
N VAL A 24 -0.08 -8.29 -16.24
CA VAL A 24 -1.15 -9.27 -16.36
C VAL A 24 -2.22 -8.66 -17.27
N LEU A 25 -2.71 -9.40 -18.27
CA LEU A 25 -3.69 -8.92 -19.24
C LEU A 25 -3.31 -7.57 -19.90
N GLY A 26 -2.03 -7.32 -20.13
CA GLY A 26 -1.52 -6.11 -20.76
C GLY A 26 -1.49 -4.86 -19.89
N LYS A 27 -1.68 -5.00 -18.56
CA LYS A 27 -1.55 -3.92 -17.57
C LYS A 27 -0.54 -4.29 -16.51
N THR A 28 0.23 -3.30 -16.04
CA THR A 28 1.17 -3.51 -14.94
C THR A 28 0.46 -3.63 -13.58
N LEU A 29 1.10 -4.26 -12.59
CA LEU A 29 0.54 -4.36 -11.24
C LEU A 29 0.28 -2.98 -10.62
N LEU A 30 1.21 -2.04 -10.81
CA LEU A 30 1.03 -0.65 -10.34
C LEU A 30 -0.17 0.02 -11.06
N GLU A 31 -0.40 -0.26 -12.35
CA GLU A 31 -1.56 0.27 -13.07
C GLU A 31 -2.88 -0.24 -12.47
N TYR A 32 -2.98 -1.53 -12.14
CA TYR A 32 -4.13 -2.08 -11.41
C TYR A 32 -4.34 -1.39 -10.06
N GLN A 33 -3.27 -1.21 -9.29
CA GLN A 33 -3.35 -0.53 -8.01
C GLN A 33 -3.86 0.91 -8.17
N LEU A 34 -3.26 1.68 -9.09
CA LEU A 34 -3.65 3.08 -9.31
C LEU A 34 -5.09 3.21 -9.81
N GLU A 35 -5.56 2.29 -10.65
CA GLU A 35 -6.96 2.22 -11.09
C GLU A 35 -7.91 2.01 -9.89
N ARG A 36 -7.51 1.16 -8.93
CA ARG A 36 -8.26 0.93 -7.70
C ARG A 36 -8.24 2.15 -6.79
N LEU A 37 -7.07 2.75 -6.57
CA LEU A 37 -6.92 3.94 -5.72
C LEU A 37 -7.73 5.14 -6.23
N LYS A 38 -7.90 5.29 -7.54
CA LYS A 38 -8.76 6.33 -8.14
C LYS A 38 -10.26 6.20 -7.78
N ARG A 39 -10.66 5.09 -7.19
CA ARG A 39 -12.04 4.87 -6.71
C ARG A 39 -12.23 5.25 -5.24
N VAL A 40 -11.17 5.57 -4.52
CA VAL A 40 -11.24 6.08 -3.14
C VAL A 40 -11.86 7.46 -3.15
N ILE A 41 -12.92 7.66 -2.36
CA ILE A 41 -13.71 8.91 -2.36
C ILE A 41 -13.22 9.90 -1.31
N ASN A 42 -12.59 9.42 -0.23
CA ASN A 42 -12.11 10.23 0.89
C ASN A 42 -10.71 10.84 0.67
N THR A 43 -10.16 10.75 -0.55
CA THR A 43 -8.84 11.27 -0.89
C THR A 43 -8.89 12.37 -1.94
N GLY A 44 -7.94 13.33 -1.87
CA GLY A 44 -7.81 14.40 -2.86
C GLY A 44 -6.86 14.05 -4.00
N LYS A 45 -5.68 13.51 -3.68
CA LYS A 45 -4.64 13.17 -4.66
C LYS A 45 -4.06 11.80 -4.38
N ILE A 46 -3.57 11.17 -5.45
CA ILE A 46 -2.71 9.99 -5.40
C ILE A 46 -1.33 10.44 -5.87
N ILE A 47 -0.31 10.17 -5.06
CA ILE A 47 1.09 10.51 -5.33
C ILE A 47 1.90 9.22 -5.30
N VAL A 48 2.64 8.92 -6.37
CA VAL A 48 3.61 7.82 -6.37
C VAL A 48 4.97 8.37 -5.99
N ALA A 49 5.46 7.96 -4.82
CA ALA A 49 6.77 8.34 -4.30
C ALA A 49 7.80 7.28 -4.72
N THR A 50 8.65 7.63 -5.68
CA THR A 50 9.70 6.77 -6.25
C THR A 50 11.10 7.34 -6.03
N THR A 51 12.14 6.69 -6.55
CA THR A 51 13.52 7.14 -6.33
C THR A 51 13.99 8.11 -7.42
N ILE A 52 15.12 8.77 -7.15
CA ILE A 52 15.78 9.64 -8.14
C ILE A 52 16.55 8.84 -9.21
N TYR A 53 16.70 7.53 -9.05
CA TYR A 53 17.51 6.73 -9.96
C TYR A 53 16.81 6.48 -11.29
N PRO A 54 17.56 6.48 -12.42
CA PRO A 54 16.99 6.24 -13.76
C PRO A 54 16.27 4.91 -13.94
N ILE A 55 16.60 3.91 -13.12
CA ILE A 55 15.92 2.60 -13.16
C ILE A 55 14.41 2.73 -12.84
N ASP A 56 14.01 3.78 -12.14
CA ASP A 56 12.61 4.06 -11.78
C ASP A 56 11.91 4.99 -12.78
N ASP A 57 12.58 5.46 -13.85
CA ASP A 57 11.96 6.29 -14.90
C ASP A 57 10.73 5.63 -15.54
N PRO A 58 10.67 4.29 -15.74
CA PRO A 58 9.47 3.63 -16.22
C PRO A 58 8.25 3.79 -15.29
N ILE A 59 8.45 3.88 -13.96
CA ILE A 59 7.37 4.17 -13.00
C ILE A 59 6.84 5.59 -13.23
N VAL A 60 7.74 6.56 -13.41
CA VAL A 60 7.37 7.96 -13.69
C VAL A 60 6.62 8.07 -15.03
N ALA A 61 7.11 7.39 -16.06
CA ALA A 61 6.45 7.35 -17.37
C ALA A 61 5.03 6.76 -17.28
N LEU A 62 4.84 5.67 -16.53
CA LEU A 62 3.54 5.09 -16.26
C LEU A 62 2.60 6.08 -15.55
N CYS A 63 3.08 6.74 -14.49
CA CYS A 63 2.30 7.71 -13.73
C CYS A 63 1.88 8.91 -14.61
N ASN A 64 2.78 9.42 -15.44
CA ASN A 64 2.47 10.50 -16.39
C ASN A 64 1.37 10.07 -17.39
N ARG A 65 1.46 8.86 -17.96
CA ARG A 65 0.44 8.29 -18.84
C ARG A 65 -0.93 8.20 -18.16
N LEU A 66 -0.93 7.89 -16.86
CA LEU A 66 -2.17 7.74 -16.05
C LEU A 66 -2.62 9.03 -15.39
N SER A 67 -1.92 10.17 -15.62
CA SER A 67 -2.18 11.46 -14.96
C SER A 67 -2.16 11.36 -13.42
N VAL A 68 -1.20 10.61 -12.87
CA VAL A 68 -0.94 10.48 -11.45
C VAL A 68 0.31 11.26 -11.07
N SER A 69 0.24 12.02 -9.99
CA SER A 69 1.38 12.79 -9.49
C SER A 69 2.53 11.90 -9.04
N THR A 70 3.76 12.35 -9.26
CA THR A 70 4.97 11.65 -8.79
C THR A 70 5.82 12.56 -7.91
N TYR A 71 6.50 11.96 -6.95
CA TYR A 71 7.59 12.54 -6.19
C TYR A 71 8.82 11.64 -6.32
N ARG A 72 10.01 12.23 -6.48
CA ARG A 72 11.28 11.48 -6.56
C ARG A 72 12.18 11.89 -5.41
N GLY A 73 12.66 10.91 -4.64
CA GLY A 73 13.51 11.16 -3.47
C GLY A 73 14.48 10.01 -3.20
N SER A 74 14.99 9.94 -1.98
CA SER A 74 15.98 8.93 -1.56
C SER A 74 15.48 7.50 -1.74
N GLU A 75 16.34 6.58 -2.16
CA GLU A 75 16.03 5.13 -2.18
C GLU A 75 16.11 4.53 -0.78
N SER A 76 17.16 4.84 -0.03
CA SER A 76 17.44 4.25 1.28
C SER A 76 16.65 4.91 2.41
N ASP A 77 16.20 6.15 2.23
CA ASP A 77 15.42 6.90 3.22
C ASP A 77 13.97 7.09 2.72
N VAL A 78 13.17 6.05 2.93
CA VAL A 78 11.76 6.06 2.53
C VAL A 78 10.96 7.04 3.38
N LEU A 79 11.29 7.19 4.66
CA LEU A 79 10.64 8.13 5.58
C LEU A 79 10.79 9.57 5.07
N SER A 80 12.02 10.01 4.73
CA SER A 80 12.21 11.36 4.16
C SER A 80 11.43 11.54 2.87
N ARG A 81 11.39 10.50 2.01
CA ARG A 81 10.66 10.55 0.74
C ARG A 81 9.15 10.76 0.95
N TYR A 82 8.54 10.12 1.96
CA TYR A 82 7.15 10.38 2.34
C TYR A 82 6.96 11.77 2.93
N ALA A 83 7.85 12.20 3.82
CA ALA A 83 7.80 13.49 4.48
C ALA A 83 7.88 14.65 3.47
N GLU A 84 8.82 14.58 2.55
CA GLU A 84 9.03 15.60 1.50
C GLU A 84 7.85 15.61 0.50
N ALA A 85 7.37 14.44 0.08
CA ALA A 85 6.18 14.33 -0.76
C ALA A 85 4.94 14.95 -0.08
N SER A 86 4.74 14.68 1.22
CA SER A 86 3.59 15.22 1.95
C SER A 86 3.58 16.75 2.01
N ILE A 87 4.74 17.36 2.18
CA ILE A 87 4.90 18.83 2.16
C ILE A 87 4.67 19.40 0.75
N LEU A 88 5.34 18.81 -0.27
CA LEU A 88 5.22 19.29 -1.65
C LEU A 88 3.78 19.31 -2.15
N PHE A 89 3.00 18.30 -1.78
CA PHE A 89 1.60 18.17 -2.20
C PHE A 89 0.60 18.75 -1.20
N LEU A 90 1.06 19.42 -0.14
CA LEU A 90 0.23 20.07 0.88
C LEU A 90 -0.76 19.10 1.55
N SER A 91 -0.30 17.88 1.82
CA SER A 91 -1.08 16.88 2.55
C SER A 91 -1.22 17.29 4.02
N GLN A 92 -2.41 17.18 4.59
CA GLN A 92 -2.62 17.29 6.04
C GLN A 92 -2.69 15.89 6.67
N THR A 93 -3.30 14.96 5.95
CA THR A 93 -3.37 13.54 6.31
C THR A 93 -2.78 12.70 5.18
N VAL A 94 -1.93 11.77 5.54
CA VAL A 94 -1.31 10.81 4.63
C VAL A 94 -1.94 9.45 4.81
N VAL A 95 -2.34 8.84 3.69
CA VAL A 95 -2.66 7.43 3.61
C VAL A 95 -1.47 6.74 2.95
N ARG A 96 -0.76 5.92 3.72
CA ARG A 96 0.40 5.19 3.22
C ARG A 96 -0.03 3.87 2.61
N ILE A 97 0.37 3.64 1.37
CA ILE A 97 0.17 2.38 0.63
C ILE A 97 1.52 1.96 0.03
N THR A 98 1.75 0.66 -0.08
CA THR A 98 2.93 0.11 -0.77
C THR A 98 2.54 -0.47 -2.14
N ALA A 99 3.40 -0.28 -3.15
CA ALA A 99 3.08 -0.65 -4.54
C ALA A 99 3.04 -2.17 -4.81
N ASP A 100 3.36 -2.97 -3.82
CA ASP A 100 3.24 -4.44 -3.86
C ASP A 100 1.85 -4.96 -3.49
N CYS A 101 0.87 -4.07 -3.28
CA CYS A 101 -0.51 -4.39 -2.96
C CYS A 101 -1.46 -4.08 -4.14
N PRO A 102 -1.35 -4.78 -5.29
CA PRO A 102 -2.09 -4.43 -6.51
C PRO A 102 -3.60 -4.61 -6.39
N LEU A 103 -4.06 -5.40 -5.43
CA LEU A 103 -5.47 -5.70 -5.20
C LEU A 103 -6.08 -4.95 -4.00
N ILE A 104 -5.38 -3.94 -3.46
CA ILE A 104 -5.87 -3.14 -2.32
C ILE A 104 -7.31 -2.68 -2.53
N ASP A 105 -8.16 -2.82 -1.52
CA ASP A 105 -9.59 -2.48 -1.63
C ASP A 105 -9.83 -0.99 -1.38
N PRO A 106 -10.40 -0.25 -2.34
CA PRO A 106 -10.74 1.16 -2.17
C PRO A 106 -11.72 1.43 -1.02
N MET A 107 -12.69 0.52 -0.79
CA MET A 107 -13.66 0.69 0.29
C MET A 107 -13.01 0.51 1.66
N LEU A 108 -12.04 -0.40 1.78
CA LEU A 108 -11.26 -0.56 2.99
C LEU A 108 -10.45 0.71 3.30
N ILE A 109 -9.85 1.34 2.28
CA ILE A 109 -9.14 2.61 2.44
C ILE A 109 -10.09 3.69 2.95
N ASP A 110 -11.27 3.85 2.32
CA ASP A 110 -12.26 4.85 2.74
C ASP A 110 -12.70 4.64 4.19
N ARG A 111 -12.99 3.39 4.60
CA ARG A 111 -13.39 3.05 5.97
C ARG A 111 -12.28 3.31 6.99
N THR A 112 -11.02 3.02 6.63
CA THR A 112 -9.87 3.30 7.50
C THR A 112 -9.66 4.81 7.68
N ILE A 113 -9.82 5.61 6.61
CA ILE A 113 -9.79 7.08 6.68
C ILE A 113 -10.91 7.60 7.59
N ASP A 114 -12.13 7.09 7.42
CA ASP A 114 -13.27 7.51 8.23
C ASP A 114 -13.11 7.12 9.71
N PHE A 115 -12.54 5.96 9.99
CA PHE A 115 -12.20 5.54 11.35
C PHE A 115 -11.14 6.47 11.96
N TYR A 116 -10.06 6.78 11.25
CA TYR A 116 -9.06 7.75 11.68
C TYR A 116 -9.66 9.12 11.99
N ARG A 117 -10.57 9.62 11.16
CA ARG A 117 -11.22 10.92 11.35
C ARG A 117 -12.18 10.99 12.55
N ARG A 118 -12.81 9.85 12.89
CA ARG A 118 -13.79 9.78 14.00
C ARG A 118 -13.14 9.52 15.35
N CYS A 119 -11.98 8.90 15.35
CA CYS A 119 -11.25 8.52 16.55
C CYS A 119 -10.05 9.44 16.74
N SER A 120 -9.70 9.71 18.00
CA SER A 120 -8.58 10.58 18.35
C SER A 120 -7.27 9.79 18.38
N PHE A 121 -6.98 9.01 17.32
CA PHE A 121 -5.71 8.32 17.18
C PHE A 121 -4.72 9.14 16.38
N ASP A 122 -3.46 9.06 16.76
CA ASP A 122 -2.36 9.66 16.02
C ASP A 122 -1.99 8.86 14.76
N TYR A 123 -2.10 7.54 14.86
CA TYR A 123 -1.85 6.57 13.80
C TYR A 123 -2.92 5.50 13.79
N VAL A 124 -3.39 5.13 12.61
CA VAL A 124 -4.32 4.01 12.40
C VAL A 124 -3.78 3.10 11.31
N SER A 125 -3.85 1.80 11.54
CA SER A 125 -3.59 0.78 10.52
C SER A 125 -4.75 -0.22 10.43
N THR A 126 -4.83 -0.93 9.30
CA THR A 126 -5.67 -2.11 9.18
C THR A 126 -5.09 -3.27 9.99
N ASP A 127 -5.98 -4.11 10.55
CA ASP A 127 -5.61 -5.22 11.42
C ASP A 127 -5.10 -6.44 10.61
N HIS A 128 -3.84 -6.80 10.82
CA HIS A 128 -3.23 -7.98 10.20
C HIS A 128 -3.75 -9.32 10.74
N ALA A 129 -4.44 -9.32 11.88
CA ALA A 129 -5.10 -10.53 12.38
C ALA A 129 -6.43 -10.79 11.66
N THR A 130 -6.98 -9.78 10.99
CA THR A 130 -8.27 -9.80 10.33
C THR A 130 -8.14 -9.85 8.79
N TYR A 131 -7.34 -8.93 8.24
CA TYR A 131 -7.20 -8.76 6.78
C TYR A 131 -6.04 -9.56 6.18
N PRO A 132 -6.13 -9.96 4.90
CA PRO A 132 -5.00 -10.51 4.15
C PRO A 132 -3.84 -9.53 4.08
N ARG A 133 -2.62 -10.01 4.06
CA ARG A 133 -1.49 -9.19 3.62
C ARG A 133 -1.72 -8.68 2.19
N GLY A 134 -1.45 -7.39 1.96
CA GLY A 134 -1.82 -6.71 0.70
C GLY A 134 -3.10 -5.87 0.82
N MET A 135 -3.75 -5.91 2.00
CA MET A 135 -4.81 -4.99 2.42
C MET A 135 -4.30 -4.02 3.50
N ASP A 136 -3.03 -3.69 3.42
CA ASP A 136 -2.31 -2.88 4.40
C ASP A 136 -2.55 -1.39 4.10
N VAL A 137 -3.29 -0.73 5.00
CA VAL A 137 -3.60 0.70 4.94
C VAL A 137 -3.13 1.36 6.22
N GLU A 138 -2.38 2.43 6.12
CA GLU A 138 -1.93 3.20 7.29
C GLU A 138 -2.32 4.67 7.10
N VAL A 139 -2.86 5.29 8.14
CA VAL A 139 -3.35 6.68 8.11
C VAL A 139 -2.78 7.45 9.30
N PHE A 140 -2.18 8.60 9.03
CA PHE A 140 -1.58 9.49 10.03
C PHE A 140 -1.48 10.92 9.49
N SER A 141 -1.20 11.90 10.37
CA SER A 141 -1.04 13.29 9.95
C SER A 141 0.35 13.57 9.36
N THR A 142 0.46 14.60 8.54
CA THR A 142 1.76 15.09 8.04
C THR A 142 2.64 15.57 9.20
N ASP A 143 2.08 16.17 10.24
CA ASP A 143 2.85 16.64 11.40
C ASP A 143 3.53 15.47 12.12
N MET A 144 2.81 14.36 12.29
CA MET A 144 3.37 13.10 12.81
C MET A 144 4.52 12.58 11.95
N LEU A 145 4.33 12.60 10.65
CA LEU A 145 5.36 12.15 9.69
C LEU A 145 6.61 13.05 9.75
N GLN A 146 6.43 14.37 9.85
CA GLN A 146 7.55 15.31 10.02
C GLN A 146 8.26 15.13 11.36
N MET A 147 7.48 14.85 12.43
CA MET A 147 8.06 14.54 13.74
C MET A 147 8.94 13.27 13.66
N ALA A 148 8.45 12.19 13.07
CA ALA A 148 9.25 10.97 12.85
C ALA A 148 10.51 11.29 12.04
N ASN A 149 10.35 12.00 10.92
CA ASN A 149 11.46 12.33 10.02
C ASN A 149 12.58 13.13 10.72
N SER A 150 12.21 13.98 11.67
CA SER A 150 13.17 14.84 12.41
C SER A 150 13.80 14.15 13.63
N ASN A 151 13.17 13.12 14.18
CA ASN A 151 13.56 12.56 15.49
C ASN A 151 14.15 11.15 15.43
N THR A 152 14.07 10.43 14.32
CA THR A 152 14.66 9.10 14.22
C THR A 152 15.78 9.02 13.18
N MET A 153 16.85 8.31 13.56
CA MET A 153 17.93 7.92 12.67
C MET A 153 18.03 6.39 12.53
N GLN A 154 17.08 5.66 13.13
CA GLN A 154 17.06 4.21 13.09
C GLN A 154 16.82 3.72 11.65
N PRO A 155 17.66 2.82 11.12
CA PRO A 155 17.51 2.32 9.75
C PRO A 155 16.14 1.70 9.47
N THR A 156 15.57 0.99 10.44
CA THR A 156 14.24 0.37 10.33
C THR A 156 13.15 1.42 10.13
N ASP A 157 13.18 2.52 10.89
CA ASP A 157 12.22 3.61 10.74
C ASP A 157 12.38 4.32 9.39
N ARG A 158 13.66 4.55 8.97
CA ARG A 158 13.97 5.19 7.69
C ARG A 158 13.49 4.37 6.50
N GLU A 159 13.58 3.04 6.58
CA GLU A 159 13.14 2.15 5.49
C GLU A 159 11.62 1.89 5.52
N HIS A 160 11.02 1.71 6.73
CA HIS A 160 9.64 1.25 6.86
C HIS A 160 8.64 2.34 7.24
N VAL A 161 9.11 3.58 7.51
CA VAL A 161 8.31 4.81 7.73
C VAL A 161 7.59 4.86 9.08
N THR A 162 6.82 3.84 9.42
CA THR A 162 5.84 3.86 10.51
C THR A 162 6.26 3.14 11.81
N PRO A 163 7.38 2.36 11.88
CA PRO A 163 7.82 1.76 13.14
C PRO A 163 7.99 2.77 14.28
N TYR A 164 8.47 3.97 13.95
CA TYR A 164 8.61 5.06 14.94
C TYR A 164 7.32 5.35 15.72
N PHE A 165 6.15 5.16 15.13
CA PHE A 165 4.87 5.40 15.82
C PHE A 165 4.52 4.24 16.76
N TYR A 166 4.36 3.03 16.23
CA TYR A 166 3.87 1.90 17.01
C TYR A 166 4.90 1.31 17.97
N GLN A 167 6.19 1.65 17.82
CA GLN A 167 7.22 1.32 18.80
C GLN A 167 7.32 2.32 19.96
N ASN A 168 6.59 3.44 19.90
CA ASN A 168 6.55 4.46 20.95
C ASN A 168 5.10 4.70 21.45
N PRO A 169 4.40 3.66 21.98
CA PRO A 169 2.99 3.78 22.38
C PRO A 169 2.75 4.73 23.55
N ASP A 170 3.79 5.05 24.34
CA ASP A 170 3.71 6.05 25.40
C ASP A 170 3.61 7.50 24.86
N ARG A 171 3.98 7.70 23.59
CA ARG A 171 3.97 9.02 22.93
C ARG A 171 2.84 9.18 21.92
N PHE A 172 2.36 8.07 21.36
CA PHE A 172 1.41 8.05 20.27
C PHE A 172 0.23 7.13 20.56
N SER A 173 -0.96 7.63 20.34
CA SER A 173 -2.19 6.83 20.40
C SER A 173 -2.34 6.03 19.09
N ILE A 174 -2.32 4.71 19.21
CA ILE A 174 -2.35 3.78 18.08
C ILE A 174 -3.73 3.14 17.96
N GLY A 175 -4.36 3.28 16.81
CA GLY A 175 -5.63 2.63 16.49
C GLY A 175 -5.46 1.52 15.46
N THR A 176 -6.30 0.50 15.58
CA THR A 176 -6.34 -0.60 14.60
C THR A 176 -7.77 -0.72 14.06
N TYR A 177 -7.92 -0.60 12.75
CA TYR A 177 -9.21 -0.79 12.08
C TYR A 177 -9.40 -2.27 11.74
N SER A 178 -10.49 -2.85 12.23
CA SER A 178 -10.88 -4.23 11.94
C SER A 178 -12.38 -4.34 11.68
N GLU A 179 -12.77 -5.39 10.96
CA GLU A 179 -14.16 -5.81 10.74
C GLU A 179 -14.28 -7.29 11.15
N ASP A 180 -15.51 -7.81 11.18
CA ASP A 180 -15.74 -9.24 11.42
C ASP A 180 -15.38 -10.06 10.15
N LEU A 181 -14.09 -10.23 9.95
CA LEU A 181 -13.50 -10.91 8.81
C LEU A 181 -12.37 -11.84 9.29
N GLN A 182 -12.34 -13.07 8.80
CA GLN A 182 -11.28 -14.05 9.10
C GLN A 182 -10.51 -14.40 7.82
N ALA A 183 -9.69 -13.46 7.33
CA ALA A 183 -9.01 -13.61 6.06
C ALA A 183 -7.49 -13.43 6.14
N SER A 184 -6.93 -13.29 7.35
CA SER A 184 -5.50 -13.06 7.61
C SER A 184 -4.58 -14.19 7.10
N HIS A 185 -5.13 -15.38 6.87
CA HIS A 185 -4.40 -16.52 6.32
C HIS A 185 -4.11 -16.41 4.82
N TYR A 186 -4.76 -15.49 4.11
CA TYR A 186 -4.44 -15.19 2.71
C TYR A 186 -3.32 -14.16 2.58
N ARG A 187 -2.55 -14.30 1.51
CA ARG A 187 -1.47 -13.37 1.17
C ARG A 187 -1.70 -12.82 -0.24
N LEU A 188 -2.05 -11.54 -0.33
CA LEU A 188 -2.42 -10.81 -1.55
C LEU A 188 -1.42 -9.68 -1.91
N THR A 189 -0.27 -9.63 -1.23
CA THR A 189 0.88 -8.78 -1.59
C THR A 189 1.78 -9.51 -2.59
N VAL A 190 2.61 -8.78 -3.34
CA VAL A 190 3.56 -9.35 -4.31
C VAL A 190 4.98 -9.07 -3.86
N ASP A 191 5.65 -10.11 -3.35
CA ASP A 191 7.05 -10.05 -2.95
C ASP A 191 7.91 -11.10 -3.65
N THR A 192 7.30 -12.22 -4.03
CA THR A 192 7.96 -13.38 -4.63
C THR A 192 7.29 -13.77 -5.95
N PRO A 193 7.90 -14.65 -6.77
CA PRO A 193 7.25 -15.19 -7.96
C PRO A 193 5.93 -15.89 -7.68
N GLU A 194 5.83 -16.60 -6.54
CA GLU A 194 4.62 -17.31 -6.12
C GLU A 194 3.49 -16.33 -5.77
N ASP A 195 3.83 -15.22 -5.09
CA ASP A 195 2.87 -14.14 -4.85
C ASP A 195 2.34 -13.58 -6.18
N PHE A 196 3.24 -13.31 -7.13
CA PHE A 196 2.84 -12.84 -8.45
C PHE A 196 1.93 -13.83 -9.16
N GLN A 197 2.21 -15.13 -9.07
CA GLN A 197 1.38 -16.18 -9.69
C GLN A 197 -0.05 -16.17 -9.11
N LEU A 198 -0.23 -16.05 -7.79
CA LEU A 198 -1.57 -15.94 -7.20
C LEU A 198 -2.30 -14.68 -7.67
N ILE A 199 -1.63 -13.53 -7.69
CA ILE A 199 -2.22 -12.27 -8.15
C ILE A 199 -2.60 -12.35 -9.63
N GLN A 200 -1.78 -12.98 -10.47
CA GLN A 200 -2.09 -13.23 -11.87
C GLN A 200 -3.37 -14.07 -12.04
N ILE A 201 -3.48 -15.20 -11.32
CA ILE A 201 -4.67 -16.06 -11.34
C ILE A 201 -5.91 -15.25 -10.96
N LEU A 202 -5.84 -14.44 -9.89
CA LEU A 202 -6.98 -13.64 -9.43
C LEU A 202 -7.38 -12.57 -10.47
N LEU A 203 -6.42 -11.85 -11.03
CA LEU A 203 -6.67 -10.83 -12.05
C LEU A 203 -7.28 -11.44 -13.32
N GLU A 204 -6.74 -12.54 -13.82
CA GLU A 204 -7.25 -13.24 -15.01
C GLU A 204 -8.69 -13.75 -14.85
N ASN A 205 -9.08 -14.11 -13.63
CA ASN A 205 -10.42 -14.65 -13.35
C ASN A 205 -11.46 -13.59 -12.96
N LEU A 206 -11.05 -12.50 -12.32
CA LEU A 206 -11.96 -11.48 -11.79
C LEU A 206 -12.07 -10.26 -12.70
N TYR A 207 -10.94 -9.74 -13.19
CA TYR A 207 -10.90 -8.46 -13.90
C TYR A 207 -11.73 -8.45 -15.19
N PRO A 208 -11.71 -9.48 -16.07
CA PRO A 208 -12.55 -9.51 -17.27
C PRO A 208 -14.05 -9.50 -16.99
N LYS A 209 -14.48 -10.02 -15.83
CA LYS A 209 -15.89 -10.12 -15.43
C LYS A 209 -16.38 -8.85 -14.75
N ASN A 210 -15.54 -8.24 -13.94
CA ASN A 210 -15.85 -7.03 -13.17
C ASN A 210 -14.57 -6.24 -12.89
N HIS A 211 -14.29 -5.18 -13.63
CA HIS A 211 -13.13 -4.30 -13.40
C HIS A 211 -13.14 -3.65 -12.01
N LYS A 212 -14.30 -3.63 -11.34
CA LYS A 212 -14.49 -3.01 -10.02
C LYS A 212 -14.58 -4.02 -8.88
N PHE A 213 -14.18 -5.28 -9.10
CA PHE A 213 -14.19 -6.29 -8.05
C PHE A 213 -13.51 -5.79 -6.75
N ASN A 214 -13.99 -6.25 -5.60
CA ASN A 214 -13.55 -5.81 -4.27
C ASN A 214 -12.93 -6.99 -3.47
N LEU A 215 -12.61 -6.76 -2.21
CA LEU A 215 -12.06 -7.80 -1.34
C LEU A 215 -13.02 -8.99 -1.16
N GLU A 216 -14.32 -8.72 -1.04
CA GLU A 216 -15.33 -9.78 -0.90
C GLU A 216 -15.36 -10.69 -2.13
N ASP A 217 -15.25 -10.11 -3.34
CA ASP A 217 -15.18 -10.88 -4.59
C ASP A 217 -13.92 -11.76 -4.64
N ILE A 218 -12.78 -11.23 -4.18
CA ILE A 218 -11.53 -11.98 -4.07
C ILE A 218 -11.68 -13.16 -3.13
N LEU A 219 -12.22 -12.92 -1.93
CA LEU A 219 -12.40 -13.97 -0.91
C LEU A 219 -13.37 -15.04 -1.38
N LYS A 220 -14.49 -14.68 -2.00
CA LYS A 220 -15.42 -15.62 -2.61
C LYS A 220 -14.76 -16.46 -3.70
N CYS A 221 -13.87 -15.85 -4.48
CA CYS A 221 -13.14 -16.53 -5.54
C CYS A 221 -12.15 -17.55 -4.96
N LEU A 222 -11.42 -17.20 -3.92
CA LEU A 222 -10.48 -18.08 -3.21
C LEU A 222 -11.21 -19.21 -2.47
N GLN A 223 -12.35 -18.94 -1.83
CA GLN A 223 -13.17 -19.97 -1.18
C GLN A 223 -13.70 -21.03 -2.16
N LYS A 224 -14.03 -20.61 -3.38
CA LYS A 224 -14.45 -21.52 -4.46
C LYS A 224 -13.29 -22.31 -5.05
N ASN A 225 -12.06 -21.80 -4.94
CA ASN A 225 -10.86 -22.38 -5.53
C ASN A 225 -9.71 -22.41 -4.50
N PRO A 226 -9.84 -23.15 -3.40
CA PRO A 226 -8.89 -23.10 -2.29
C PRO A 226 -7.47 -23.48 -2.69
N GLN A 227 -7.30 -24.30 -3.74
CA GLN A 227 -6.00 -24.70 -4.27
C GLN A 227 -5.17 -23.51 -4.80
N TRP A 228 -5.77 -22.38 -5.14
CA TRP A 228 -5.03 -21.22 -5.63
C TRP A 228 -4.21 -20.57 -4.51
N SER A 229 -4.71 -20.56 -3.28
CA SER A 229 -3.98 -20.02 -2.14
C SER A 229 -2.76 -20.86 -1.73
N TYR A 230 -2.71 -22.16 -2.13
CA TYR A 230 -1.57 -23.01 -1.82
C TYR A 230 -0.28 -22.58 -2.52
N VAL A 231 -0.40 -21.80 -3.61
CA VAL A 231 0.76 -21.34 -4.38
C VAL A 231 1.74 -20.55 -3.53
N ASN A 232 1.25 -19.70 -2.61
CA ASN A 232 2.10 -18.81 -1.80
C ASN A 232 1.87 -18.92 -0.28
N GLN A 233 1.06 -19.86 0.21
CA GLN A 233 0.77 -20.01 1.64
C GLN A 233 2.03 -20.33 2.49
N HIS A 234 3.08 -20.91 1.87
CA HIS A 234 4.33 -21.24 2.54
C HIS A 234 5.28 -20.03 2.68
N ILE A 235 4.96 -18.90 2.02
CA ILE A 235 5.80 -17.70 2.06
C ILE A 235 5.64 -17.01 3.43
N VAL A 236 6.72 -17.01 4.19
CA VAL A 236 6.76 -16.35 5.50
C VAL A 236 6.91 -14.85 5.33
N GLN A 237 6.06 -14.09 6.01
CA GLN A 237 6.17 -12.63 6.07
C GLN A 237 7.40 -12.24 6.88
N LYS A 238 8.24 -11.34 6.34
CA LYS A 238 9.32 -10.73 7.12
C LYS A 238 8.70 -9.90 8.25
N ILE A 239 9.13 -10.15 9.47
CA ILE A 239 8.81 -9.33 10.65
C ILE A 239 9.74 -8.12 10.60
N ILE A 240 9.17 -6.91 10.80
CA ILE A 240 9.88 -5.63 10.84
C ILE A 240 10.10 -5.23 12.29
#